data_654c77e5f0c443e2ead0d2b64fd87667
#
_entry.id   654c77e5f0c443e2ead0d2b64fd87667
#
_cell.length_a   1.000
_cell.length_b   1.000
_cell.length_c   1.000
_cell.angle_alpha   90.00
_cell.angle_beta   90.00
_cell.angle_gamma   90.00
#
_symmetry.space_group_name_H-M   'P 1'
#
loop_
_entity.id
_entity.type
_entity.pdbx_description
1 polymer ?
#
loop_
_entity_poly.entity_id
_entity_poly.type
_entity_poly.pdbx_seq_one_letter_code
_entity_poly.pdbx_strand_id
1 'polypeptide(L)'
;MANMIFNLDLNKNNAINPIIFGRLTDGNLRKITVNITNEGEPVDLTDWVIRFEGTTGGQAKVFDVLGVHLLDAENGKFEYTFSKTAFSASGAYTTAYFAIEKDDMRETTNDIKIIVENVADLNAQDAETVVTELNKTITLINQRYAELNN
;
A
#
# COMPACT_ATOMS: atom_id res chain seq x y z
N MET A 1 -4.87 7.01 -14.09
CA MET A 1 -4.41 7.65 -12.85
C MET A 1 -2.91 7.86 -12.93
N ALA A 2 -2.45 9.07 -12.67
CA ALA A 2 -1.02 9.35 -12.71
C ALA A 2 -0.32 8.67 -11.53
N ASN A 3 0.81 8.01 -11.79
CA ASN A 3 1.62 7.44 -10.72
C ASN A 3 2.37 8.55 -9.99
N MET A 4 2.31 8.50 -8.67
CA MET A 4 3.10 9.38 -7.83
C MET A 4 4.52 8.83 -7.75
N ILE A 5 5.51 9.71 -7.82
CA ILE A 5 6.92 9.33 -7.72
C ILE A 5 7.44 9.74 -6.36
N PHE A 6 8.01 8.79 -5.64
CA PHE A 6 8.58 9.02 -4.32
C PHE A 6 10.07 8.70 -4.33
N ASN A 7 10.86 9.59 -3.77
CA ASN A 7 12.30 9.40 -3.65
C ASN A 7 12.58 9.02 -2.20
N LEU A 8 13.09 7.82 -1.99
CA LEU A 8 13.44 7.29 -0.67
C LEU A 8 14.94 7.08 -0.60
N ASP A 9 15.51 7.28 0.57
CA ASP A 9 16.95 7.20 0.76
C ASP A 9 17.28 6.22 1.87
N LEU A 10 18.35 5.47 1.70
CA LEU A 10 18.84 4.55 2.73
C LEU A 10 19.46 5.30 3.91
N ASN A 11 19.91 6.54 3.69
CA ASN A 11 20.34 7.42 4.77
C ASN A 11 19.11 8.11 5.38
N LYS A 12 18.60 7.56 6.46
CA LYS A 12 17.35 7.98 7.08
C LYS A 12 17.41 9.36 7.73
N ASN A 13 18.61 9.85 8.00
CA ASN A 13 18.78 11.10 8.76
C ASN A 13 18.52 12.36 7.93
N ASN A 14 18.73 12.28 6.62
CA ASN A 14 18.63 13.45 5.74
C ASN A 14 17.48 13.36 4.74
N ALA A 15 16.66 12.32 4.83
CA ALA A 15 15.57 12.12 3.89
C ALA A 15 14.29 12.80 4.37
N ILE A 16 13.52 13.33 3.42
CA ILE A 16 12.18 13.85 3.68
C ILE A 16 11.19 12.69 3.56
N ASN A 17 10.41 12.46 4.61
CA ASN A 17 9.44 11.37 4.62
C ASN A 17 8.20 11.74 3.80
N PRO A 18 7.92 11.04 2.68
CA PRO A 18 6.72 11.33 1.90
C PRO A 18 5.46 10.89 2.63
N ILE A 19 4.33 11.50 2.26
CA ILE A 19 3.02 11.17 2.81
C ILE A 19 2.18 10.56 1.70
N ILE A 20 1.59 9.40 1.97
CA ILE A 20 0.68 8.72 1.07
C ILE A 20 -0.69 8.67 1.73
N PHE A 21 -1.72 9.08 1.00
CA PHE A 21 -3.09 8.97 1.46
C PHE A 21 -3.77 7.83 0.72
N GLY A 22 -4.39 6.93 1.47
CA GLY A 22 -5.24 5.89 0.92
C GLY A 22 -6.60 5.95 1.59
N ARG A 23 -7.52 5.18 1.08
CA ARG A 23 -8.84 5.07 1.66
C ARG A 23 -9.09 3.63 2.04
N LEU A 24 -9.83 3.44 3.12
CA LEU A 24 -10.22 2.10 3.56
C LEU A 24 -10.82 1.34 2.38
N THR A 25 -10.44 0.11 2.17
CA THR A 25 -10.81 -0.78 1.07
C THR A 25 -10.13 -0.52 -0.28
N ASP A 26 -9.31 0.53 -0.41
CA ASP A 26 -8.44 0.66 -1.58
C ASP A 26 -7.47 -0.52 -1.61
N GLY A 27 -6.98 -0.84 -2.78
CA GLY A 27 -5.99 -1.89 -2.93
C GLY A 27 -6.00 -2.47 -4.32
N ASN A 28 -4.89 -3.11 -4.69
CA ASN A 28 -4.66 -3.73 -5.99
C ASN A 28 -4.67 -2.77 -7.19
N LEU A 29 -5.10 -1.53 -7.01
CA LEU A 29 -5.08 -0.49 -8.04
C LEU A 29 -4.18 0.68 -7.66
N ARG A 30 -3.91 0.89 -6.37
CA ARG A 30 -3.06 2.00 -5.93
C ARG A 30 -1.61 1.66 -6.18
N LYS A 31 -0.99 2.42 -7.06
CA LYS A 31 0.42 2.24 -7.44
C LYS A 31 1.23 3.48 -7.16
N ILE A 32 2.48 3.27 -6.78
CA ILE A 32 3.46 4.35 -6.66
C ILE A 32 4.73 3.93 -7.40
N THR A 33 5.47 4.93 -7.87
CA THR A 33 6.81 4.72 -8.41
C THR A 33 7.81 5.17 -7.35
N VAL A 34 8.79 4.33 -7.06
CA VAL A 34 9.78 4.59 -6.01
C VAL A 34 11.17 4.60 -6.62
N ASN A 35 11.95 5.62 -6.27
CA ASN A 35 13.37 5.67 -6.55
C ASN A 35 14.12 5.53 -5.22
N ILE A 36 14.99 4.53 -5.12
CA ILE A 36 15.82 4.35 -3.93
C ILE A 36 17.22 4.89 -4.20
N THR A 37 17.66 5.76 -3.31
CA THR A 37 19.01 6.35 -3.35
C THR A 37 19.75 6.05 -2.04
N ASN A 38 21.05 6.24 -2.07
CA ASN A 38 21.88 6.23 -0.87
C ASN A 38 22.71 7.52 -0.89
N GLU A 39 22.39 8.41 0.04
CA GLU A 39 22.98 9.76 0.08
C GLU A 39 22.83 10.50 -1.24
N GLY A 40 21.64 10.33 -1.86
CA GLY A 40 21.30 11.00 -3.12
C GLY A 40 21.72 10.28 -4.39
N GLU A 41 22.54 9.25 -4.28
CA GLU A 41 22.98 8.47 -5.44
C GLU A 41 22.10 7.26 -5.67
N PRO A 42 21.70 6.98 -6.92
CA PRO A 42 20.86 5.79 -7.20
C PRO A 42 21.49 4.49 -6.73
N VAL A 43 20.66 3.62 -6.16
CA VAL A 43 21.09 2.30 -5.71
C VAL A 43 20.78 1.28 -6.79
N ASP A 44 21.75 0.47 -7.16
CA ASP A 44 21.52 -0.63 -8.09
C ASP A 44 20.81 -1.77 -7.33
N LEU A 45 19.58 -2.01 -7.68
CA LEU A 45 18.71 -3.01 -7.04
C LEU A 45 18.76 -4.38 -7.73
N THR A 46 19.70 -4.59 -8.66
CA THR A 46 19.86 -5.88 -9.33
C THR A 46 20.14 -6.98 -8.31
N ASP A 47 19.38 -8.05 -8.37
CA ASP A 47 19.47 -9.20 -7.45
C ASP A 47 19.07 -8.91 -6.00
N TRP A 48 18.56 -7.73 -5.70
CA TRP A 48 17.99 -7.43 -4.39
C TRP A 48 16.52 -7.80 -4.35
N VAL A 49 16.08 -8.34 -3.22
CA VAL A 49 14.66 -8.55 -2.94
C VAL A 49 14.13 -7.29 -2.27
N ILE A 50 13.06 -6.73 -2.81
CA ILE A 50 12.45 -5.51 -2.30
C ILE A 50 11.14 -5.89 -1.63
N ARG A 51 10.92 -5.40 -0.40
CA ARG A 51 9.73 -5.71 0.37
C ARG A 51 9.16 -4.44 0.97
N PHE A 52 7.83 -4.30 0.88
CA PHE A 52 7.14 -3.28 1.67
C PHE A 52 6.88 -3.86 3.06
N GLU A 53 7.26 -3.11 4.09
CA GLU A 53 7.02 -3.49 5.48
C GLU A 53 6.33 -2.35 6.20
N GLY A 54 5.28 -2.66 6.93
CA GLY A 54 4.55 -1.65 7.66
C GLY A 54 3.68 -2.23 8.76
N THR A 55 3.25 -1.35 9.67
CA THR A 55 2.27 -1.67 10.71
C THR A 55 1.13 -0.67 10.55
N THR A 56 -0.07 -1.19 10.27
CA THR A 56 -1.26 -0.36 10.05
C THR A 56 -1.70 0.33 11.32
N GLY A 57 -2.61 1.30 11.20
CA GLY A 57 -3.24 1.95 12.34
C GLY A 57 -3.99 0.97 13.25
N GLY A 58 -4.44 -0.18 12.69
CA GLY A 58 -5.07 -1.25 13.45
C GLY A 58 -4.09 -2.27 14.00
N GLN A 59 -2.79 -1.99 13.95
CA GLN A 59 -1.70 -2.84 14.44
C GLN A 59 -1.48 -4.13 13.66
N ALA A 60 -2.03 -4.25 12.47
CA ALA A 60 -1.75 -5.36 11.58
C ALA A 60 -0.41 -5.13 10.87
N LYS A 61 0.36 -6.20 10.71
CA LYS A 61 1.64 -6.13 10.01
C LYS A 61 1.46 -6.48 8.54
N VAL A 62 2.12 -5.70 7.70
CA VAL A 62 2.09 -5.90 6.24
C VAL A 62 3.53 -6.16 5.80
N PHE A 63 3.75 -7.32 5.19
CA PHE A 63 5.04 -7.68 4.59
C PHE A 63 4.73 -8.19 3.18
N ASP A 64 5.11 -7.42 2.17
CA ASP A 64 4.70 -7.73 0.81
C ASP A 64 5.84 -7.55 -0.18
N VAL A 65 6.10 -8.59 -0.97
CA VAL A 65 7.04 -8.56 -2.08
C VAL A 65 6.32 -8.64 -3.43
N LEU A 66 5.08 -9.13 -3.44
CA LEU A 66 4.36 -9.41 -4.68
C LEU A 66 3.95 -8.16 -5.44
N GLY A 67 3.77 -7.04 -4.75
CA GLY A 67 3.40 -5.78 -5.37
C GLY A 67 4.55 -5.06 -6.04
N VAL A 68 5.79 -5.51 -5.85
CA VAL A 68 6.98 -4.86 -6.38
C VAL A 68 7.21 -5.28 -7.82
N HIS A 69 7.39 -4.28 -8.69
CA HIS A 69 7.73 -4.49 -10.10
C HIS A 69 8.88 -3.56 -10.47
N LEU A 70 10.03 -4.16 -10.78
CA LEU A 70 11.22 -3.39 -11.15
C LEU A 70 11.03 -2.71 -12.51
N LEU A 71 11.28 -1.41 -12.56
CA LEU A 71 11.23 -0.62 -13.79
C LEU A 71 12.64 -0.38 -14.33
N ASP A 72 13.56 0.01 -13.46
CA ASP A 72 14.97 0.26 -13.81
C ASP A 72 15.82 -0.08 -12.60
N ALA A 73 16.16 -1.35 -12.46
CA ALA A 73 16.87 -1.86 -11.28
C ALA A 73 18.23 -1.18 -11.09
N GLU A 74 18.96 -0.92 -12.17
CA GLU A 74 20.30 -0.31 -12.06
C GLU A 74 20.25 1.10 -11.50
N ASN A 75 19.14 1.80 -11.67
CA ASN A 75 18.94 3.16 -11.17
C ASN A 75 18.00 3.22 -9.97
N GLY A 76 17.70 2.09 -9.35
CA GLY A 76 16.92 2.04 -8.12
C GLY A 76 15.44 2.33 -8.28
N LYS A 77 14.90 2.12 -9.47
CA LYS A 77 13.51 2.49 -9.78
C LYS A 77 12.61 1.26 -9.85
N PHE A 78 11.52 1.31 -9.09
CA PHE A 78 10.50 0.27 -9.14
C PHE A 78 9.11 0.85 -8.94
N GLU A 79 8.12 0.06 -9.29
CA GLU A 79 6.71 0.37 -9.07
C GLU A 79 6.18 -0.55 -7.98
N TYR A 80 5.35 -0.02 -7.10
CA TYR A 80 4.73 -0.82 -6.05
C TYR A 80 3.22 -0.65 -6.10
N THR A 81 2.50 -1.79 -6.11
CA THR A 81 1.04 -1.84 -6.03
C THR A 81 0.66 -2.31 -4.63
N PHE A 82 -0.07 -1.48 -3.91
CA PHE A 82 -0.50 -1.82 -2.54
C PHE A 82 -1.54 -2.93 -2.56
N SER A 83 -1.39 -3.90 -1.67
CA SER A 83 -2.39 -4.95 -1.47
C SER A 83 -3.61 -4.41 -0.72
N LYS A 84 -4.69 -5.17 -0.73
CA LYS A 84 -5.89 -4.82 0.04
C LYS A 84 -5.60 -4.76 1.54
N THR A 85 -4.70 -5.61 2.03
CA THR A 85 -4.32 -5.62 3.45
C THR A 85 -3.71 -4.29 3.87
N ALA A 86 -3.00 -3.59 2.96
CA ALA A 86 -2.40 -2.31 3.25
C ALA A 86 -3.43 -1.25 3.64
N PHE A 87 -4.66 -1.35 3.15
CA PHE A 87 -5.74 -0.39 3.43
C PHE A 87 -6.90 -1.05 4.17
N SER A 88 -6.61 -1.99 5.06
CA SER A 88 -7.61 -2.76 5.79
C SER A 88 -8.03 -2.13 7.11
N ALA A 89 -7.32 -1.12 7.57
CA ALA A 89 -7.64 -0.41 8.82
C ALA A 89 -7.41 1.08 8.62
N SER A 90 -8.35 1.89 9.12
CA SER A 90 -8.21 3.36 9.04
C SER A 90 -7.19 3.85 10.05
N GLY A 91 -6.70 5.06 9.85
CA GLY A 91 -5.72 5.72 10.69
C GLY A 91 -4.33 5.76 10.07
N ALA A 92 -3.39 6.32 10.80
CA ALA A 92 -2.02 6.43 10.33
C ALA A 92 -1.25 5.13 10.61
N TYR A 93 -0.42 4.73 9.66
CA TYR A 93 0.53 3.66 9.91
C TYR A 93 1.48 4.07 11.04
N THR A 94 1.78 3.13 11.91
CA THR A 94 2.78 3.32 12.97
C THR A 94 4.18 3.33 12.35
N THR A 95 4.40 2.44 11.39
CA THR A 95 5.68 2.29 10.70
C THR A 95 5.40 1.89 9.26
N ALA A 96 6.15 2.44 8.31
CA ALA A 96 6.09 2.01 6.91
C ALA A 96 7.40 2.38 6.22
N TYR A 97 7.97 1.44 5.48
CA TYR A 97 9.20 1.65 4.71
C TYR A 97 9.38 0.51 3.73
N PHE A 98 10.35 0.64 2.86
CA PHE A 98 10.77 -0.47 2.00
C PHE A 98 12.08 -1.03 2.53
N ALA A 99 12.17 -2.36 2.57
CA ALA A 99 13.38 -3.08 2.91
C ALA A 99 13.97 -3.72 1.66
N ILE A 100 15.27 -3.68 1.54
CA ILE A 100 15.97 -4.41 0.47
C ILE A 100 16.91 -5.42 1.12
N GLU A 101 16.92 -6.63 0.58
CA GLU A 101 17.72 -7.73 1.12
C GLU A 101 18.45 -8.45 -0.01
N LYS A 102 19.70 -8.79 0.25
CA LYS A 102 20.53 -9.58 -0.66
C LYS A 102 21.56 -10.33 0.16
N ASP A 103 21.54 -11.67 0.03
CA ASP A 103 22.38 -12.54 0.85
C ASP A 103 22.17 -12.23 2.35
N ASP A 104 23.21 -11.88 3.09
CA ASP A 104 23.10 -11.53 4.51
C ASP A 104 22.92 -10.05 4.76
N MET A 105 22.77 -9.25 3.69
CA MET A 105 22.64 -7.80 3.79
C MET A 105 21.18 -7.38 3.83
N ARG A 106 20.88 -6.44 4.68
CA ARG A 106 19.54 -5.85 4.77
C ARG A 106 19.67 -4.34 5.00
N GLU A 107 18.97 -3.58 4.19
CA GLU A 107 18.88 -2.13 4.33
C GLU A 107 17.42 -1.71 4.27
N THR A 108 17.07 -0.65 4.95
CA THR A 108 15.73 -0.08 4.91
C THR A 108 15.80 1.39 4.51
N THR A 109 14.74 1.85 3.86
CA THR A 109 14.62 3.27 3.49
C THR A 109 14.15 4.10 4.68
N ASN A 110 14.13 5.42 4.52
CA ASN A 110 13.44 6.29 5.46
C ASN A 110 11.94 5.96 5.50
N ASP A 111 11.28 6.40 6.56
CA ASP A 111 9.86 6.10 6.76
C ASP A 111 8.98 6.79 5.72
N ILE A 112 7.89 6.12 5.37
CA ILE A 112 6.79 6.66 4.60
C ILE A 112 5.64 6.87 5.56
N LYS A 113 5.00 8.02 5.49
CA LYS A 113 3.81 8.28 6.28
C LYS A 113 2.59 7.86 5.46
N ILE A 114 1.87 6.85 5.91
CA ILE A 114 0.67 6.36 5.21
C ILE A 114 -0.53 6.63 6.10
N ILE A 115 -1.49 7.36 5.55
CA ILE A 115 -2.73 7.68 6.25
C ILE A 115 -3.89 7.05 5.48
N VAL A 116 -4.62 6.17 6.15
CA VAL A 116 -5.77 5.49 5.56
C VAL A 116 -7.04 6.14 6.09
N GLU A 117 -7.79 6.79 5.22
CA GLU A 117 -9.01 7.48 5.58
C GLU A 117 -10.20 6.52 5.55
N ASN A 118 -11.22 6.82 6.34
CA ASN A 118 -12.45 6.05 6.33
C ASN A 118 -13.17 6.17 4.98
N VAL A 119 -14.02 5.18 4.68
CA VAL A 119 -14.73 5.09 3.40
C VAL A 119 -15.66 6.29 3.20
N ALA A 120 -16.22 6.79 4.26
CA ALA A 120 -17.00 8.03 4.25
C ALA A 120 -17.17 8.48 5.69
N ASP A 121 -17.29 9.79 5.89
CA ASP A 121 -17.55 10.32 7.23
C ASP A 121 -19.07 10.24 7.47
N LEU A 122 -19.53 9.03 7.79
CA LEU A 122 -20.95 8.74 7.96
C LEU A 122 -21.32 8.76 9.43
N ASN A 123 -22.48 9.36 9.74
CA ASN A 123 -23.06 9.17 11.06
C ASN A 123 -23.71 7.77 11.14
N ALA A 124 -24.20 7.38 12.32
CA ALA A 124 -24.73 6.03 12.53
C ALA A 124 -25.88 5.70 11.57
N GLN A 125 -26.74 6.67 11.28
CA GLN A 125 -27.87 6.49 10.37
C GLN A 125 -27.41 6.28 8.93
N ASP A 126 -26.43 7.04 8.49
CA ASP A 126 -25.88 6.91 7.14
C ASP A 126 -25.17 5.56 6.98
N ALA A 127 -24.43 5.14 7.99
CA ALA A 127 -23.77 3.84 7.99
C ALA A 127 -24.79 2.71 7.88
N GLU A 128 -25.90 2.81 8.59
CA GLU A 128 -26.97 1.82 8.53
C GLU A 128 -27.59 1.77 7.13
N THR A 129 -27.77 2.93 6.48
CA THR A 129 -28.28 3.00 5.11
C THR A 129 -27.34 2.29 4.13
N VAL A 130 -26.03 2.51 4.25
CA VAL A 130 -25.04 1.86 3.39
C VAL A 130 -25.10 0.34 3.55
N VAL A 131 -25.16 -0.15 4.78
CA VAL A 131 -25.27 -1.59 5.04
C VAL A 131 -26.54 -2.17 4.42
N THR A 132 -27.67 -1.45 4.52
CA THR A 132 -28.93 -1.87 3.94
C THR A 132 -28.84 -1.99 2.42
N GLU A 133 -28.21 -1.02 1.75
CA GLU A 133 -28.02 -1.06 0.30
C GLU A 133 -27.14 -2.23 -0.14
N LEU A 134 -26.06 -2.50 0.58
CA LEU A 134 -25.20 -3.64 0.31
C LEU A 134 -25.96 -4.96 0.47
N ASN A 135 -26.77 -5.09 1.51
CA ASN A 135 -27.58 -6.29 1.74
C ASN A 135 -28.60 -6.51 0.62
N LYS A 136 -29.23 -5.44 0.13
CA LYS A 136 -30.13 -5.54 -1.03
C LYS A 136 -29.42 -6.06 -2.26
N THR A 137 -28.22 -5.57 -2.52
CA THR A 137 -27.42 -6.02 -3.67
C THR A 137 -27.07 -7.50 -3.56
N ILE A 138 -26.65 -7.94 -2.39
CA ILE A 138 -26.33 -9.35 -2.13
C ILE A 138 -27.57 -10.22 -2.34
N THR A 139 -28.72 -9.80 -1.85
CA THR A 139 -29.97 -10.54 -2.02
C THR A 139 -30.34 -10.71 -3.48
N LEU A 140 -30.21 -9.63 -4.28
CA LEU A 140 -30.50 -9.69 -5.72
C LEU A 140 -29.56 -10.64 -6.45
N ILE A 141 -28.27 -10.64 -6.11
CA ILE A 141 -27.29 -11.55 -6.68
C ILE A 141 -27.66 -13.00 -6.36
N ASN A 142 -28.01 -13.28 -5.12
CA ASN A 142 -28.40 -14.63 -4.68
C ASN A 142 -29.67 -15.10 -5.39
N GLN A 143 -30.65 -14.24 -5.58
CA GLN A 143 -31.86 -14.58 -6.30
C GLN A 143 -31.58 -14.95 -7.76
N ARG A 144 -30.74 -14.15 -8.44
CA ARG A 144 -30.37 -14.44 -9.82
C ARG A 144 -29.60 -15.76 -9.93
N TYR A 145 -28.72 -16.01 -8.99
CA TYR A 145 -27.97 -17.26 -8.94
C TYR A 145 -28.89 -18.47 -8.79
N ALA A 146 -29.89 -18.37 -7.92
CA ALA A 146 -30.89 -19.42 -7.72
C ALA A 146 -31.70 -19.67 -8.99
N GLU A 147 -32.10 -18.59 -9.70
CA GLU A 147 -32.83 -18.70 -10.97
C GLU A 147 -32.01 -19.40 -12.05
N LEU A 148 -30.69 -19.16 -12.10
CA LEU A 148 -29.81 -19.78 -13.08
C LEU A 148 -29.60 -21.27 -12.81
N ASN A 149 -29.77 -21.73 -11.59
CA ASN A 149 -29.56 -23.12 -11.19
C ASN A 149 -30.84 -23.97 -11.15
N ASN A 150 -31.96 -23.41 -11.51
CA ASN A 150 -33.23 -24.14 -11.58
C ASN A 150 -33.50 -24.63 -13.02
#